data_19569f80f56a95e868305d34da0998d7
#
_entry.id   19569f80f56a95e868305d34da0998d7
#
_cell.length_a   1.000
_cell.length_b   1.000
_cell.length_c   1.000
_cell.angle_alpha   90.00
_cell.angle_beta   90.00
_cell.angle_gamma   90.00
#
_symmetry.space_group_name_H-M   'P 1'
#
loop_
_entity.id
_entity.type
_entity.pdbx_description
1 polymer ?
#
loop_
_entity_poly.entity_id
_entity_poly.type
_entity_poly.pdbx_seq_one_letter_code
_entity_poly.pdbx_strand_id
1 'polypeptide(L)'
;MPVSPIPVDARCAHRPAAVRPQSRRPALLRHLRASLLALGAACSLAPCAAQQTLTIAAFPAVDEIVRAAIPQWQQRHPNVAIKVVSLQFNDHHTAMTTALSTSVYLPDLMALEVGYVGRFAQGGGLQNLATAPYDIARFQARWVPYAYQQATNRRGEVVAVPTDIGPGTLLYRHDVLARAGVSEAELTRSWDSYVATGARIKAATGAYLMAHARDMKDILIRTGIQPGEGLYYDSQSRVLVTSPRFVRAFELARQVRQQQLDAKVGAWSSDWSEGFKRGTIATQMTGAWLAGHLNNWLAPATKGQWRAAKLPEGAQAAYGGTFFAIPRKAPEANKLLAWEFIQMMTLDRQRQLLAFKSQDAFPALLDALDDPFFEQPIAFLGGQPARVGWRDAARRISAVTVHKQDAFAGEVIDTELDKVLTRGKAIPAALADAQRLLQQRAQRR
;
A
#
# COMPACT_ATOMS: atom_id res chain seq x y z
N MET A 1 -47.49 -9.85 -6.54
CA MET A 1 -48.38 -9.82 -7.68
C MET A 1 -47.60 -9.43 -8.91
N PRO A 2 -47.93 -9.93 -10.09
CA PRO A 2 -47.20 -11.06 -10.72
C PRO A 2 -46.36 -10.56 -11.90
N VAL A 3 -45.25 -11.17 -12.14
CA VAL A 3 -44.86 -12.18 -13.15
C VAL A 3 -45.62 -12.12 -14.49
N SER A 4 -44.87 -11.99 -15.57
CA SER A 4 -44.92 -12.89 -16.74
C SER A 4 -44.56 -12.21 -18.04
N PRO A 5 -44.31 -12.98 -19.10
CA PRO A 5 -43.00 -13.40 -19.56
C PRO A 5 -42.82 -13.14 -21.11
N ILE A 6 -41.67 -13.60 -21.58
CA ILE A 6 -41.18 -13.82 -22.94
C ILE A 6 -42.23 -14.29 -23.97
N PRO A 7 -42.03 -14.05 -25.28
CA PRO A 7 -41.93 -15.21 -26.16
C PRO A 7 -40.73 -15.25 -27.11
N VAL A 8 -40.21 -16.47 -27.19
CA VAL A 8 -39.41 -17.08 -28.25
C VAL A 8 -40.31 -17.28 -29.49
N ASP A 9 -39.81 -17.05 -30.70
CA ASP A 9 -40.20 -17.89 -31.84
C ASP A 9 -39.06 -18.09 -32.85
N ALA A 10 -39.02 -19.32 -33.26
CA ALA A 10 -38.04 -19.97 -34.12
C ALA A 10 -38.60 -20.21 -35.52
N ARG A 11 -37.74 -20.74 -36.42
CA ARG A 11 -37.96 -21.42 -37.73
C ARG A 11 -37.78 -20.50 -38.94
N CYS A 12 -37.19 -20.92 -40.04
CA CYS A 12 -36.88 -22.21 -40.62
C CYS A 12 -35.93 -22.04 -41.79
N ALA A 13 -35.07 -22.95 -41.95
CA ALA A 13 -34.46 -23.59 -43.08
C ALA A 13 -35.02 -23.32 -44.50
N HIS A 14 -34.08 -23.27 -45.48
CA HIS A 14 -34.10 -24.10 -46.70
C HIS A 14 -32.80 -23.97 -47.51
N ARG A 15 -32.14 -25.10 -47.77
CA ARG A 15 -31.31 -25.40 -48.97
C ARG A 15 -32.22 -25.86 -50.09
N PRO A 16 -31.86 -25.77 -51.40
CA PRO A 16 -31.09 -26.85 -52.04
C PRO A 16 -30.11 -26.43 -53.16
N ALA A 17 -29.08 -27.22 -53.34
CA ALA A 17 -28.67 -28.12 -54.41
C ALA A 17 -28.27 -27.54 -55.78
N ALA A 18 -27.02 -27.70 -56.06
CA ALA A 18 -26.29 -28.29 -57.18
C ALA A 18 -26.81 -28.21 -58.63
N VAL A 19 -25.93 -27.77 -59.53
CA VAL A 19 -25.75 -28.37 -60.90
C VAL A 19 -24.33 -28.06 -61.43
N ARG A 20 -23.55 -29.09 -61.77
CA ARG A 20 -22.45 -29.08 -62.76
C ARG A 20 -23.03 -29.34 -64.15
N PRO A 21 -22.38 -28.92 -65.25
CA PRO A 21 -21.73 -29.91 -66.07
C PRO A 21 -20.38 -29.55 -66.66
N GLN A 22 -19.77 -30.63 -67.14
CA GLN A 22 -18.48 -30.79 -67.82
C GLN A 22 -18.48 -30.21 -69.25
N SER A 23 -17.33 -29.84 -69.80
CA SER A 23 -16.57 -30.59 -70.79
C SER A 23 -15.67 -29.72 -71.71
N ARG A 24 -14.53 -30.24 -71.92
CA ARG A 24 -13.71 -30.48 -73.14
C ARG A 24 -12.46 -29.63 -73.33
N ARG A 25 -11.36 -30.36 -73.26
CA ARG A 25 -10.05 -30.03 -73.89
C ARG A 25 -10.15 -30.14 -75.42
N PRO A 26 -9.22 -29.52 -76.22
CA PRO A 26 -7.98 -30.25 -76.49
C PRO A 26 -6.69 -29.37 -76.56
N ALA A 27 -5.60 -30.09 -76.62
CA ALA A 27 -4.22 -29.72 -76.67
C ALA A 27 -3.76 -29.07 -77.99
N LEU A 28 -2.68 -28.35 -77.98
CA LEU A 28 -1.44 -28.59 -78.78
C LEU A 28 -0.40 -27.46 -78.72
N LEU A 29 0.79 -27.84 -78.29
CA LEU A 29 2.14 -27.53 -78.86
C LEU A 29 2.71 -26.09 -78.85
N ARG A 30 3.79 -25.84 -78.25
CA ARG A 30 5.23 -25.91 -78.61
C ARG A 30 6.08 -24.84 -77.94
N HIS A 31 7.07 -25.28 -77.23
CA HIS A 31 8.42 -24.71 -77.04
C HIS A 31 8.65 -23.23 -77.30
N LEU A 32 9.11 -22.55 -76.23
CA LEU A 32 10.23 -21.62 -76.30
C LEU A 32 10.88 -21.49 -74.93
N ARG A 33 12.21 -21.72 -74.91
CA ARG A 33 13.11 -21.54 -73.77
C ARG A 33 13.17 -20.09 -73.42
N ALA A 34 12.97 -19.76 -72.16
CA ALA A 34 13.52 -18.52 -71.58
C ALA A 34 13.82 -18.79 -70.13
N SER A 35 15.10 -18.74 -69.82
CA SER A 35 15.67 -18.75 -68.50
C SER A 35 15.15 -17.56 -67.69
N LEU A 36 14.36 -17.79 -66.69
CA LEU A 36 14.02 -16.77 -65.71
C LEU A 36 14.60 -17.18 -64.36
N LEU A 37 15.50 -16.31 -63.90
CA LEU A 37 16.06 -16.31 -62.55
C LEU A 37 14.94 -16.46 -61.53
N ALA A 38 14.99 -17.53 -60.79
CA ALA A 38 14.24 -17.72 -59.54
C ALA A 38 14.89 -16.78 -58.51
N LEU A 39 14.37 -15.56 -58.39
CA LEU A 39 14.61 -14.71 -57.22
C LEU A 39 13.78 -15.30 -56.08
N GLY A 40 14.38 -16.22 -55.34
CA GLY A 40 13.81 -16.73 -54.11
C GLY A 40 13.66 -15.59 -53.12
N ALA A 41 12.44 -15.05 -52.98
CA ALA A 41 12.07 -14.26 -51.84
C ALA A 41 12.07 -15.20 -50.61
N ALA A 42 13.22 -15.34 -49.99
CA ALA A 42 13.33 -15.84 -48.63
C ALA A 42 12.63 -14.84 -47.74
N CYS A 43 11.30 -14.97 -47.59
CA CYS A 43 10.61 -14.41 -46.44
C CYS A 43 11.25 -15.06 -45.22
N SER A 44 12.22 -14.39 -44.63
CA SER A 44 12.73 -14.66 -43.32
C SER A 44 11.50 -14.59 -42.39
N LEU A 45 10.86 -15.72 -42.13
CA LEU A 45 10.00 -15.90 -40.98
C LEU A 45 10.92 -15.68 -39.77
N ALA A 46 11.14 -14.42 -39.41
CA ALA A 46 11.68 -14.11 -38.11
C ALA A 46 10.71 -14.82 -37.11
N PRO A 47 11.21 -15.72 -36.29
CA PRO A 47 10.36 -16.31 -35.28
C PRO A 47 9.77 -15.13 -34.50
N CYS A 48 8.44 -15.00 -34.51
CA CYS A 48 7.74 -14.10 -33.62
C CYS A 48 8.07 -14.66 -32.23
N ALA A 49 9.15 -14.12 -31.65
CA ALA A 49 9.51 -14.48 -30.28
C ALA A 49 8.29 -14.14 -29.45
N ALA A 50 7.69 -15.15 -28.83
CA ALA A 50 6.54 -14.97 -27.96
C ALA A 50 6.87 -13.84 -27.00
N GLN A 51 6.09 -12.78 -27.02
CA GLN A 51 6.32 -11.60 -26.18
C GLN A 51 6.30 -12.06 -24.72
N GLN A 52 7.44 -11.94 -24.03
CA GLN A 52 7.54 -12.29 -22.63
C GLN A 52 6.66 -11.32 -21.81
N THR A 53 5.95 -11.86 -20.83
CA THR A 53 5.06 -11.04 -19.98
C THR A 53 5.56 -11.07 -18.54
N LEU A 54 5.75 -9.89 -17.96
CA LEU A 54 5.99 -9.69 -16.54
C LEU A 54 4.67 -9.31 -15.86
N THR A 55 4.14 -10.20 -15.01
CA THR A 55 2.89 -9.96 -14.28
C THR A 55 3.19 -9.32 -12.93
N ILE A 56 2.65 -8.12 -12.70
CA ILE A 56 2.82 -7.35 -11.47
C ILE A 56 1.46 -7.24 -10.77
N ALA A 57 1.38 -7.75 -9.54
CA ALA A 57 0.21 -7.59 -8.69
C ALA A 57 0.37 -6.37 -7.78
N ALA A 58 -0.64 -5.51 -7.77
CA ALA A 58 -0.64 -4.26 -7.01
C ALA A 58 -2.05 -3.94 -6.47
N PHE A 59 -2.16 -2.88 -5.68
CA PHE A 59 -3.40 -2.32 -5.15
C PHE A 59 -3.52 -0.84 -5.56
N PRO A 60 -4.69 -0.17 -5.37
CA PRO A 60 -4.92 1.20 -5.81
C PRO A 60 -3.84 2.18 -5.36
N ALA A 61 -3.53 3.15 -6.20
CA ALA A 61 -2.42 4.09 -6.20
C ALA A 61 -1.07 3.44 -6.60
N VAL A 62 -0.71 2.28 -6.06
CA VAL A 62 0.53 1.57 -6.44
C VAL A 62 0.44 1.05 -7.88
N ASP A 63 -0.73 0.55 -8.30
CA ASP A 63 -0.97 0.11 -9.67
C ASP A 63 -0.85 1.26 -10.69
N GLU A 64 -1.29 2.47 -10.33
CA GLU A 64 -1.13 3.66 -11.16
C GLU A 64 0.35 4.06 -11.29
N ILE A 65 1.11 4.00 -10.19
CA ILE A 65 2.56 4.24 -10.18
C ILE A 65 3.28 3.23 -11.10
N VAL A 66 2.91 1.94 -11.02
CA VAL A 66 3.45 0.89 -11.89
C VAL A 66 3.10 1.15 -13.35
N ARG A 67 1.82 1.47 -13.65
CA ARG A 67 1.39 1.78 -15.03
C ARG A 67 2.12 2.97 -15.62
N ALA A 68 2.36 4.01 -14.83
CA ALA A 68 3.12 5.19 -15.25
C ALA A 68 4.60 4.89 -15.55
N ALA A 69 5.12 3.76 -15.08
CA ALA A 69 6.49 3.33 -15.36
C ALA A 69 6.62 2.48 -16.64
N ILE A 70 5.51 1.93 -17.17
CA ILE A 70 5.52 1.02 -18.33
C ILE A 70 6.20 1.63 -19.56
N PRO A 71 5.96 2.89 -19.97
CA PRO A 71 6.62 3.44 -21.14
C PRO A 71 8.14 3.46 -21.04
N GLN A 72 8.69 3.79 -19.86
CA GLN A 72 10.14 3.77 -19.64
C GLN A 72 10.68 2.33 -19.61
N TRP A 73 9.93 1.40 -19.06
CA TRP A 73 10.28 -0.01 -19.09
C TRP A 73 10.37 -0.54 -20.52
N GLN A 74 9.35 -0.27 -21.35
CA GLN A 74 9.30 -0.73 -22.74
C GLN A 74 10.40 -0.16 -23.62
N GLN A 75 10.93 1.02 -23.33
CA GLN A 75 12.10 1.56 -24.02
C GLN A 75 13.35 0.70 -23.81
N ARG A 76 13.50 0.09 -22.63
CA ARG A 76 14.64 -0.78 -22.28
C ARG A 76 14.36 -2.25 -22.64
N HIS A 77 13.11 -2.67 -22.58
CA HIS A 77 12.65 -4.04 -22.79
C HIS A 77 11.49 -4.10 -23.78
N PRO A 78 11.70 -3.78 -25.07
CA PRO A 78 10.62 -3.68 -26.06
C PRO A 78 9.84 -5.00 -26.26
N ASN A 79 10.48 -6.14 -25.99
CA ASN A 79 9.89 -7.46 -26.13
C ASN A 79 9.26 -8.03 -24.85
N VAL A 80 9.20 -7.21 -23.76
CA VAL A 80 8.64 -7.63 -22.47
C VAL A 80 7.42 -6.77 -22.17
N ALA A 81 6.23 -7.36 -22.23
CA ALA A 81 4.99 -6.70 -21.83
C ALA A 81 4.85 -6.73 -20.30
N ILE A 82 4.30 -5.67 -19.73
CA ILE A 82 3.87 -5.66 -18.33
C ILE A 82 2.36 -5.84 -18.25
N LYS A 83 1.93 -6.83 -17.46
CA LYS A 83 0.54 -7.05 -17.08
C LYS A 83 0.35 -6.65 -15.63
N VAL A 84 -0.42 -5.59 -15.38
CA VAL A 84 -0.77 -5.14 -14.02
C VAL A 84 -2.09 -5.78 -13.61
N VAL A 85 -2.07 -6.51 -12.49
CA VAL A 85 -3.26 -7.06 -11.83
C VAL A 85 -3.51 -6.22 -10.58
N SER A 86 -4.60 -5.46 -10.57
CA SER A 86 -4.98 -4.59 -9.44
C SER A 86 -6.24 -5.12 -8.77
N LEU A 87 -6.21 -5.25 -7.46
CA LEU A 87 -7.32 -5.58 -6.59
C LEU A 87 -7.41 -4.57 -5.45
N GLN A 88 -8.58 -4.43 -4.83
CA GLN A 88 -8.71 -3.61 -3.63
C GLN A 88 -7.76 -4.08 -2.53
N PHE A 89 -7.36 -3.18 -1.65
CA PHE A 89 -6.27 -3.38 -0.68
C PHE A 89 -6.34 -4.73 0.07
N ASN A 90 -7.48 -5.04 0.68
CA ASN A 90 -7.65 -6.28 1.45
C ASN A 90 -7.70 -7.52 0.55
N ASP A 91 -8.39 -7.42 -0.59
CA ASP A 91 -8.52 -8.51 -1.56
C ASP A 91 -7.17 -8.85 -2.18
N HIS A 92 -6.35 -7.82 -2.49
CA HIS A 92 -5.00 -7.99 -2.97
C HIS A 92 -4.15 -8.82 -2.01
N HIS A 93 -4.07 -8.43 -0.73
CA HIS A 93 -3.23 -9.12 0.24
C HIS A 93 -3.75 -10.54 0.57
N THR A 94 -5.05 -10.75 0.52
CA THR A 94 -5.67 -12.08 0.61
C THR A 94 -5.31 -12.93 -0.59
N ALA A 95 -5.41 -12.39 -1.82
CA ALA A 95 -5.02 -13.08 -3.04
C ALA A 95 -3.52 -13.44 -3.04
N MET A 96 -2.65 -12.51 -2.62
CA MET A 96 -1.20 -12.78 -2.52
C MET A 96 -0.89 -13.87 -1.49
N THR A 97 -1.60 -13.90 -0.36
CA THR A 97 -1.48 -14.97 0.63
C THR A 97 -1.83 -16.33 0.03
N THR A 98 -2.91 -16.41 -0.71
CA THR A 98 -3.37 -17.62 -1.39
C THR A 98 -2.39 -18.05 -2.49
N ALA A 99 -1.98 -17.09 -3.35
CA ALA A 99 -1.04 -17.36 -4.44
C ALA A 99 0.30 -17.92 -3.95
N LEU A 100 0.86 -17.36 -2.87
CA LEU A 100 2.11 -17.87 -2.27
C LEU A 100 1.95 -19.27 -1.68
N SER A 101 0.77 -19.61 -1.15
CA SER A 101 0.49 -20.91 -0.54
C SER A 101 0.24 -21.99 -1.60
N THR A 102 -0.51 -21.68 -2.65
CA THR A 102 -0.99 -22.64 -3.67
C THR A 102 -0.16 -22.63 -4.95
N SER A 103 0.56 -21.54 -5.21
CA SER A 103 1.23 -21.24 -6.49
C SER A 103 0.26 -21.04 -7.66
N VAL A 104 -1.04 -20.89 -7.39
CA VAL A 104 -2.06 -20.59 -8.39
C VAL A 104 -2.17 -19.07 -8.55
N TYR A 105 -2.17 -18.59 -9.79
CA TYR A 105 -2.17 -17.16 -10.12
C TYR A 105 -1.03 -16.37 -9.45
N LEU A 106 0.14 -17.01 -9.30
CA LEU A 106 1.32 -16.37 -8.72
C LEU A 106 1.84 -15.30 -9.69
N PRO A 107 1.94 -14.02 -9.28
CA PRO A 107 2.55 -13.00 -10.11
C PRO A 107 4.08 -13.15 -10.14
N ASP A 108 4.75 -12.45 -11.04
CA ASP A 108 6.21 -12.38 -11.07
C ASP A 108 6.76 -11.36 -10.07
N LEU A 109 5.98 -10.34 -9.80
CA LEU A 109 6.25 -9.26 -8.84
C LEU A 109 4.98 -8.92 -8.07
N MET A 110 5.10 -8.72 -6.77
CA MET A 110 3.97 -8.28 -5.94
C MET A 110 4.32 -7.04 -5.11
N ALA A 111 3.37 -6.12 -5.02
CA ALA A 111 3.40 -5.03 -4.06
C ALA A 111 2.83 -5.52 -2.73
N LEU A 112 3.48 -5.16 -1.62
CA LEU A 112 3.09 -5.53 -0.26
C LEU A 112 3.08 -4.30 0.63
N GLU A 113 2.01 -4.09 1.37
CA GLU A 113 2.00 -3.08 2.43
C GLU A 113 2.77 -3.59 3.65
N VAL A 114 3.40 -2.67 4.39
CA VAL A 114 4.32 -2.96 5.49
C VAL A 114 3.75 -3.91 6.56
N GLY A 115 2.45 -3.84 6.87
CA GLY A 115 1.80 -4.72 7.84
C GLY A 115 1.77 -6.19 7.42
N TYR A 116 1.92 -6.47 6.14
CA TYR A 116 1.95 -7.82 5.58
C TYR A 116 3.35 -8.35 5.33
N VAL A 117 4.36 -7.47 5.21
CA VAL A 117 5.75 -7.87 4.90
C VAL A 117 6.26 -8.94 5.86
N GLY A 118 6.06 -8.76 7.17
CA GLY A 118 6.51 -9.72 8.18
C GLY A 118 5.95 -11.13 7.99
N ARG A 119 4.67 -11.24 7.62
CA ARG A 119 4.00 -12.53 7.35
C ARG A 119 4.60 -13.23 6.14
N PHE A 120 4.81 -12.51 5.06
CA PHE A 120 5.35 -13.05 3.82
C PHE A 120 6.85 -13.33 3.92
N ALA A 121 7.59 -12.47 4.62
CA ALA A 121 9.03 -12.61 4.82
C ALA A 121 9.42 -13.90 5.54
N GLN A 122 8.61 -14.32 6.51
CA GLN A 122 8.91 -15.52 7.32
C GLN A 122 8.30 -16.79 6.74
N GLY A 123 7.33 -16.69 5.85
CA GLY A 123 6.68 -17.81 5.19
C GLY A 123 7.53 -18.56 4.16
N GLY A 124 8.71 -18.05 3.81
CA GLY A 124 9.61 -18.68 2.83
C GLY A 124 9.11 -18.63 1.38
N GLY A 125 8.00 -17.93 1.12
CA GLY A 125 7.41 -17.80 -0.21
C GLY A 125 8.06 -16.75 -1.11
N LEU A 126 8.88 -15.86 -0.53
CA LEU A 126 9.55 -14.78 -1.24
C LEU A 126 11.02 -15.10 -1.53
N GLN A 127 11.54 -14.51 -2.60
CA GLN A 127 12.93 -14.64 -3.01
C GLN A 127 13.84 -13.89 -2.05
N ASN A 128 14.95 -14.50 -1.62
CA ASN A 128 15.99 -13.79 -0.90
C ASN A 128 16.79 -12.93 -1.88
N LEU A 129 16.73 -11.62 -1.69
CA LEU A 129 17.41 -10.63 -2.52
C LEU A 129 18.80 -10.25 -1.99
N ALA A 130 19.22 -10.79 -0.82
CA ALA A 130 20.52 -10.51 -0.23
C ALA A 130 21.69 -11.22 -0.94
N THR A 131 21.37 -12.22 -1.79
CA THR A 131 22.37 -13.05 -2.50
C THR A 131 22.35 -12.78 -3.98
N ALA A 132 23.44 -13.19 -4.68
CA ALA A 132 23.50 -13.13 -6.14
C ALA A 132 22.28 -13.84 -6.77
N PRO A 133 21.79 -13.35 -7.90
CA PRO A 133 22.27 -12.20 -8.69
C PRO A 133 21.73 -10.85 -8.21
N TYR A 134 20.92 -10.80 -7.15
CA TYR A 134 20.20 -9.59 -6.71
C TYR A 134 21.11 -8.63 -5.93
N ASP A 135 21.82 -9.15 -4.95
CA ASP A 135 22.87 -8.46 -4.18
C ASP A 135 22.44 -7.10 -3.63
N ILE A 136 21.22 -7.06 -3.06
CA ILE A 136 20.56 -5.82 -2.63
C ILE A 136 21.33 -5.10 -1.52
N ALA A 137 22.16 -5.82 -0.74
CA ALA A 137 22.90 -5.26 0.39
C ALA A 137 23.81 -4.10 -0.04
N ARG A 138 24.35 -4.14 -1.27
CA ARG A 138 25.17 -3.05 -1.84
C ARG A 138 24.44 -1.70 -1.95
N PHE A 139 23.12 -1.71 -1.94
CA PHE A 139 22.27 -0.52 -2.04
C PHE A 139 21.67 -0.10 -0.70
N GLN A 140 21.90 -0.85 0.39
CA GLN A 140 21.27 -0.63 1.69
C GLN A 140 21.34 0.83 2.16
N ALA A 141 22.48 1.47 2.01
CA ALA A 141 22.71 2.85 2.44
C ALA A 141 21.90 3.90 1.62
N ARG A 142 21.26 3.49 0.54
CA ARG A 142 20.44 4.39 -0.30
C ARG A 142 19.01 4.54 0.18
N TRP A 143 18.51 3.64 1.04
CA TRP A 143 17.16 3.73 1.58
C TRP A 143 17.13 4.25 3.00
N VAL A 144 15.99 4.80 3.38
CA VAL A 144 15.70 5.14 4.77
C VAL A 144 15.90 3.89 5.64
N PRO A 145 16.75 3.93 6.70
CA PRO A 145 17.20 2.72 7.39
C PRO A 145 16.09 1.84 7.95
N TYR A 146 15.04 2.45 8.53
CA TYR A 146 13.95 1.67 9.11
C TYR A 146 13.17 0.87 8.05
N ALA A 147 12.99 1.43 6.84
CA ALA A 147 12.25 0.77 5.77
C ALA A 147 13.00 -0.46 5.23
N TYR A 148 14.31 -0.34 5.02
CA TYR A 148 15.14 -1.49 4.63
C TYR A 148 15.09 -2.61 5.66
N GLN A 149 15.16 -2.26 6.96
CA GLN A 149 15.15 -3.24 8.04
C GLN A 149 13.81 -3.99 8.14
N GLN A 150 12.68 -3.33 7.85
CA GLN A 150 11.37 -3.97 7.80
C GLN A 150 11.26 -5.06 6.73
N ALA A 151 12.07 -5.00 5.67
CA ALA A 151 12.15 -6.02 4.61
C ALA A 151 13.10 -7.18 4.94
N THR A 152 13.79 -7.14 6.07
CA THR A 152 14.77 -8.14 6.49
C THR A 152 14.15 -9.10 7.50
N ASN A 153 14.18 -10.39 7.21
CA ASN A 153 13.69 -11.42 8.12
C ASN A 153 14.76 -11.79 9.18
N ARG A 154 14.38 -12.65 10.13
CA ARG A 154 15.27 -13.08 11.23
C ARG A 154 16.49 -13.89 10.80
N ARG A 155 16.50 -14.42 9.58
CA ARG A 155 17.65 -15.14 9.02
C ARG A 155 18.62 -14.22 8.29
N GLY A 156 18.36 -12.90 8.32
CA GLY A 156 19.12 -11.91 7.57
C GLY A 156 18.81 -11.89 6.08
N GLU A 157 17.75 -12.61 5.63
CA GLU A 157 17.32 -12.56 4.25
C GLU A 157 16.52 -11.28 4.01
N VAL A 158 16.85 -10.54 2.97
CA VAL A 158 16.08 -9.38 2.50
C VAL A 158 15.12 -9.87 1.44
N VAL A 159 13.83 -9.80 1.70
CA VAL A 159 12.80 -10.46 0.89
C VAL A 159 11.88 -9.49 0.15
N ALA A 160 12.06 -8.21 0.37
CA ALA A 160 11.33 -7.16 -0.30
C ALA A 160 12.16 -5.88 -0.39
N VAL A 161 11.76 -4.93 -1.22
CA VAL A 161 12.44 -3.65 -1.42
C VAL A 161 11.46 -2.52 -1.16
N PRO A 162 11.75 -1.58 -0.24
CA PRO A 162 10.86 -0.47 0.02
C PRO A 162 10.77 0.47 -1.20
N THR A 163 9.55 0.81 -1.60
CA THR A 163 9.30 1.78 -2.67
C THR A 163 8.78 3.10 -2.13
N ASP A 164 7.94 3.06 -1.12
CA ASP A 164 7.48 4.25 -0.40
C ASP A 164 7.39 3.98 1.10
N ILE A 165 7.29 5.06 1.86
CA ILE A 165 7.19 5.05 3.33
C ILE A 165 6.05 5.95 3.80
N GLY A 166 5.60 5.75 5.02
CA GLY A 166 4.55 6.56 5.65
C GLY A 166 5.04 7.29 6.89
N PRO A 167 5.71 8.44 6.79
CA PRO A 167 5.99 9.26 7.96
C PRO A 167 4.70 9.70 8.65
N GLY A 168 4.59 9.43 9.95
CA GLY A 168 3.41 9.77 10.74
C GLY A 168 3.19 11.29 10.81
N THR A 169 1.95 11.72 10.65
CA THR A 169 1.55 13.12 10.70
C THR A 169 0.17 13.27 11.31
N LEU A 170 -0.13 14.46 11.80
CA LEU A 170 -1.45 14.88 12.22
C LEU A 170 -2.02 15.82 11.15
N LEU A 171 -3.00 15.36 10.38
CA LEU A 171 -3.78 16.20 9.48
C LEU A 171 -4.98 16.77 10.22
N TYR A 172 -5.27 18.07 10.04
CA TYR A 172 -6.39 18.72 10.73
C TYR A 172 -7.09 19.75 9.86
N ARG A 173 -8.39 19.92 10.11
CA ARG A 173 -9.24 20.96 9.51
C ARG A 173 -8.97 22.29 10.20
N HIS A 174 -8.21 23.15 9.54
CA HIS A 174 -7.85 24.47 10.06
C HIS A 174 -9.08 25.35 10.31
N ASP A 175 -10.06 25.31 9.42
CA ASP A 175 -11.31 26.05 9.55
C ASP A 175 -12.16 25.60 10.76
N VAL A 176 -12.14 24.29 11.08
CA VAL A 176 -12.85 23.76 12.27
C VAL A 176 -12.12 24.19 13.56
N LEU A 177 -10.79 24.06 13.59
CA LEU A 177 -9.99 24.49 14.73
C LEU A 177 -10.13 26.02 14.98
N ALA A 178 -10.11 26.82 13.93
CA ALA A 178 -10.27 28.26 14.03
C ALA A 178 -11.62 28.65 14.67
N ARG A 179 -12.73 28.02 14.25
CA ARG A 179 -14.05 28.22 14.87
C ARG A 179 -14.10 27.80 16.34
N ALA A 180 -13.31 26.80 16.73
CA ALA A 180 -13.22 26.31 18.10
C ALA A 180 -12.23 27.10 18.96
N GLY A 181 -11.49 28.05 18.38
CA GLY A 181 -10.43 28.80 19.07
C GLY A 181 -9.31 27.91 19.57
N VAL A 182 -9.01 26.82 18.83
CA VAL A 182 -7.94 25.84 19.14
C VAL A 182 -6.76 26.10 18.22
N SER A 183 -5.58 26.28 18.81
CA SER A 183 -4.33 26.43 18.08
C SER A 183 -3.65 25.08 17.78
N GLU A 184 -2.80 25.05 16.75
CA GLU A 184 -1.94 23.90 16.46
C GLU A 184 -1.02 23.56 17.65
N ALA A 185 -0.49 24.57 18.34
CA ALA A 185 0.37 24.39 19.50
C ALA A 185 -0.35 23.66 20.66
N GLU A 186 -1.62 23.97 20.90
CA GLU A 186 -2.44 23.24 21.89
C GLU A 186 -2.72 21.80 21.43
N LEU A 187 -3.02 21.62 20.14
CA LEU A 187 -3.32 20.31 19.54
C LEU A 187 -2.13 19.36 19.61
N THR A 188 -0.90 19.87 19.51
CA THR A 188 0.32 19.05 19.41
C THR A 188 1.17 19.01 20.67
N ARG A 189 0.83 19.77 21.70
CA ARG A 189 1.62 19.91 22.93
C ARG A 189 1.83 18.57 23.65
N SER A 190 0.77 17.81 23.85
CA SER A 190 0.79 16.48 24.43
C SER A 190 -0.42 15.66 23.98
N TRP A 191 -0.37 14.34 24.18
CA TRP A 191 -1.50 13.44 23.90
C TRP A 191 -2.75 13.82 24.73
N ASP A 192 -2.55 14.22 25.98
CA ASP A 192 -3.66 14.69 26.83
C ASP A 192 -4.21 16.03 26.33
N SER A 193 -3.34 16.95 25.93
CA SER A 193 -3.76 18.22 25.32
C SER A 193 -4.56 17.99 24.05
N TYR A 194 -4.13 17.05 23.19
CA TYR A 194 -4.85 16.66 21.98
C TYR A 194 -6.28 16.21 22.30
N VAL A 195 -6.47 15.32 23.28
CA VAL A 195 -7.80 14.86 23.69
C VAL A 195 -8.61 16.00 24.31
N ALA A 196 -8.02 16.84 25.15
CA ALA A 196 -8.70 17.99 25.77
C ALA A 196 -9.19 19.01 24.74
N THR A 197 -8.43 19.26 23.64
CA THR A 197 -8.89 20.14 22.55
C THR A 197 -10.12 19.58 21.83
N GLY A 198 -10.27 18.24 21.80
CA GLY A 198 -11.43 17.57 21.21
C GLY A 198 -12.76 17.98 21.85
N ALA A 199 -12.80 18.13 23.18
CA ALA A 199 -13.99 18.59 23.88
C ALA A 199 -14.38 20.03 23.49
N ARG A 200 -13.39 20.92 23.33
CA ARG A 200 -13.59 22.30 22.87
C ARG A 200 -14.07 22.34 21.41
N ILE A 201 -13.44 21.55 20.54
CA ILE A 201 -13.85 21.44 19.14
C ILE A 201 -15.32 21.01 19.06
N LYS A 202 -15.68 19.96 19.79
CA LYS A 202 -17.03 19.42 19.77
C LYS A 202 -18.06 20.43 20.32
N ALA A 203 -17.76 21.09 21.42
CA ALA A 203 -18.66 22.07 22.03
C ALA A 203 -18.88 23.29 21.10
N ALA A 204 -17.85 23.76 20.42
CA ALA A 204 -17.92 24.98 19.60
C ALA A 204 -18.47 24.71 18.19
N THR A 205 -18.26 23.50 17.62
CA THR A 205 -18.52 23.25 16.19
C THR A 205 -19.42 22.05 15.93
N GLY A 206 -19.66 21.17 16.91
CA GLY A 206 -20.31 19.87 16.75
C GLY A 206 -19.43 18.81 16.10
N ALA A 207 -18.23 19.16 15.62
CA ALA A 207 -17.32 18.20 14.98
C ALA A 207 -16.68 17.27 16.00
N TYR A 208 -16.42 16.05 15.55
CA TYR A 208 -15.65 15.06 16.32
C TYR A 208 -14.15 15.33 16.16
N LEU A 209 -13.36 15.02 17.20
CA LEU A 209 -11.91 15.14 17.15
C LEU A 209 -11.33 14.21 16.08
N MET A 210 -11.81 12.95 16.01
CA MET A 210 -11.31 11.92 15.09
C MET A 210 -12.44 11.00 14.58
N ALA A 211 -12.13 10.18 13.58
CA ALA A 211 -13.08 9.25 13.00
C ALA A 211 -13.46 8.13 13.98
N HIS A 212 -12.49 7.48 14.60
CA HIS A 212 -12.71 6.36 15.51
C HIS A 212 -11.66 6.36 16.63
N ALA A 213 -12.06 6.02 17.84
CA ALA A 213 -11.14 5.90 18.99
C ALA A 213 -10.00 4.90 18.76
N ARG A 214 -10.17 3.93 17.84
CA ARG A 214 -9.11 2.99 17.42
C ARG A 214 -7.93 3.72 16.79
N ASP A 215 -8.15 4.83 16.07
CA ASP A 215 -7.09 5.61 15.42
C ASP A 215 -6.08 6.16 16.45
N MET A 216 -6.56 6.48 17.66
CA MET A 216 -5.70 6.87 18.77
C MET A 216 -4.76 5.73 19.19
N LYS A 217 -5.27 4.51 19.32
CA LYS A 217 -4.45 3.32 19.59
C LYS A 217 -3.46 3.08 18.46
N ASP A 218 -3.93 3.16 17.21
CA ASP A 218 -3.11 2.83 16.04
C ASP A 218 -1.89 3.72 15.90
N ILE A 219 -2.04 5.02 16.14
CA ILE A 219 -0.89 5.93 16.09
C ILE A 219 0.03 5.75 17.30
N LEU A 220 -0.52 5.62 18.50
CA LEU A 220 0.28 5.55 19.73
C LEU A 220 1.16 4.32 19.80
N ILE A 221 0.67 3.13 19.42
CA ILE A 221 1.48 1.92 19.43
C ILE A 221 2.64 1.95 18.43
N ARG A 222 2.62 2.91 17.50
CA ARG A 222 3.70 3.15 16.54
C ARG A 222 4.72 4.17 17.01
N THR A 223 4.49 4.82 18.15
CA THR A 223 5.41 5.80 18.74
C THR A 223 6.26 5.16 19.83
N GLY A 224 7.42 5.75 20.11
CA GLY A 224 8.27 5.34 21.24
C GLY A 224 8.83 3.92 21.14
N ILE A 225 8.89 3.34 19.95
CA ILE A 225 9.44 2.00 19.71
C ILE A 225 10.95 2.05 19.96
N GLN A 226 11.44 1.14 20.81
CA GLN A 226 12.85 1.05 21.17
C GLN A 226 13.63 0.16 20.18
N PRO A 227 14.97 0.30 20.10
CA PRO A 227 15.79 -0.58 19.28
C PRO A 227 15.55 -2.06 19.63
N GLY A 228 15.33 -2.89 18.63
CA GLY A 228 15.02 -4.31 18.80
C GLY A 228 13.56 -4.64 19.07
N GLU A 229 12.71 -3.63 19.25
CA GLU A 229 11.26 -3.83 19.32
C GLU A 229 10.61 -3.82 17.93
N GLY A 230 9.53 -4.55 17.81
CA GLY A 230 8.56 -4.42 16.75
C GLY A 230 7.28 -3.76 17.23
N LEU A 231 6.23 -3.84 16.40
CA LEU A 231 4.94 -3.26 16.77
C LEU A 231 4.31 -4.04 17.93
N TYR A 232 4.27 -5.37 17.84
CA TYR A 232 3.64 -6.25 18.83
C TYR A 232 4.61 -7.24 19.48
N TYR A 233 5.75 -7.48 18.87
CA TYR A 233 6.77 -8.43 19.34
C TYR A 233 8.16 -7.77 19.25
N ASP A 234 9.06 -8.22 20.10
CA ASP A 234 10.46 -7.87 19.97
C ASP A 234 11.24 -8.84 19.05
N SER A 235 12.53 -8.59 18.87
CA SER A 235 13.43 -9.43 18.07
C SER A 235 13.54 -10.87 18.58
N GLN A 236 13.16 -11.14 19.84
CA GLN A 236 13.15 -12.46 20.46
C GLN A 236 11.77 -13.12 20.48
N SER A 237 10.77 -12.55 19.78
CA SER A 237 9.36 -12.96 19.79
C SER A 237 8.66 -12.83 21.15
N ARG A 238 9.15 -12.01 22.06
CA ARG A 238 8.42 -11.69 23.28
C ARG A 238 7.28 -10.72 22.93
N VAL A 239 6.12 -10.98 23.48
CA VAL A 239 4.93 -10.16 23.25
C VAL A 239 5.03 -8.84 24.02
N LEU A 240 4.79 -7.70 23.38
CA LEU A 240 4.94 -6.35 23.92
C LEU A 240 3.62 -5.68 24.29
N VAL A 241 2.48 -6.37 24.15
CA VAL A 241 1.14 -5.74 24.23
C VAL A 241 0.71 -5.32 25.63
N THR A 242 1.48 -5.64 26.66
CA THR A 242 1.27 -5.15 28.04
C THR A 242 2.22 -4.03 28.43
N SER A 243 3.04 -3.55 27.49
CA SER A 243 3.98 -2.45 27.75
C SER A 243 3.25 -1.12 28.01
N PRO A 244 3.89 -0.14 28.65
CA PRO A 244 3.31 1.19 28.90
C PRO A 244 2.72 1.85 27.65
N ARG A 245 3.33 1.64 26.49
CA ARG A 245 2.87 2.12 25.18
C ARG A 245 1.44 1.64 24.86
N PHE A 246 1.15 0.35 25.06
CA PHE A 246 -0.18 -0.22 24.83
C PHE A 246 -1.19 0.21 25.91
N VAL A 247 -0.77 0.24 27.18
CA VAL A 247 -1.63 0.71 28.26
C VAL A 247 -2.10 2.13 27.97
N ARG A 248 -1.16 3.03 27.65
CA ARG A 248 -1.45 4.43 27.32
C ARG A 248 -2.34 4.57 26.08
N ALA A 249 -2.09 3.76 25.05
CA ALA A 249 -2.91 3.76 23.84
C ALA A 249 -4.39 3.38 24.12
N PHE A 250 -4.61 2.38 24.97
CA PHE A 250 -5.95 1.95 25.36
C PHE A 250 -6.64 2.98 26.28
N GLU A 251 -5.89 3.59 27.20
CA GLU A 251 -6.42 4.65 28.09
C GLU A 251 -6.94 5.85 27.30
N LEU A 252 -6.11 6.37 26.38
CA LEU A 252 -6.50 7.52 25.56
C LEU A 252 -7.62 7.19 24.57
N ALA A 253 -7.61 6.00 23.97
CA ALA A 253 -8.71 5.55 23.12
C ALA A 253 -10.03 5.45 23.92
N ARG A 254 -9.98 4.90 25.14
CA ARG A 254 -11.14 4.85 26.06
C ARG A 254 -11.62 6.25 26.44
N GLN A 255 -10.69 7.17 26.75
CA GLN A 255 -11.00 8.55 27.10
C GLN A 255 -11.71 9.27 25.93
N VAL A 256 -11.21 9.15 24.71
CA VAL A 256 -11.84 9.67 23.49
C VAL A 256 -13.27 9.13 23.35
N ARG A 257 -13.50 7.84 23.54
CA ARG A 257 -14.83 7.22 23.46
C ARG A 257 -15.76 7.66 24.58
N GLN A 258 -15.29 7.73 25.82
CA GLN A 258 -16.09 8.14 26.98
C GLN A 258 -16.53 9.60 26.87
N GLN A 259 -15.68 10.47 26.33
CA GLN A 259 -16.00 11.87 26.07
C GLN A 259 -16.76 12.08 24.74
N GLN A 260 -17.07 11.00 24.04
CA GLN A 260 -17.78 11.03 22.74
C GLN A 260 -17.07 11.89 21.69
N LEU A 261 -15.74 11.87 21.65
CA LEU A 261 -14.93 12.69 20.74
C LEU A 261 -14.65 11.99 19.40
N ASP A 262 -15.05 10.74 19.23
CA ASP A 262 -14.96 10.01 17.97
C ASP A 262 -16.33 9.89 17.28
N ALA A 263 -16.33 9.95 15.95
CA ALA A 263 -17.52 9.77 15.13
C ALA A 263 -17.99 8.29 15.07
N LYS A 264 -17.21 7.35 15.58
CA LYS A 264 -17.41 5.89 15.50
C LYS A 264 -17.45 5.37 14.06
N VAL A 265 -16.76 6.02 13.16
CA VAL A 265 -16.72 5.72 11.73
C VAL A 265 -15.41 5.02 11.40
N GLY A 266 -15.51 3.88 10.74
CA GLY A 266 -14.33 3.11 10.30
C GLY A 266 -13.63 3.77 9.11
N ALA A 267 -12.31 3.72 9.09
CA ALA A 267 -11.51 4.20 7.96
C ALA A 267 -11.92 3.53 6.64
N TRP A 268 -11.81 4.25 5.55
CA TRP A 268 -12.13 3.82 4.17
C TRP A 268 -13.63 3.57 3.88
N SER A 269 -14.53 3.89 4.82
CA SER A 269 -15.97 3.89 4.57
C SER A 269 -16.42 5.19 3.87
N SER A 270 -17.60 5.17 3.26
CA SER A 270 -18.23 6.38 2.71
C SER A 270 -18.43 7.45 3.79
N ASP A 271 -18.84 7.07 4.99
CA ASP A 271 -19.06 7.98 6.11
C ASP A 271 -17.77 8.67 6.57
N TRP A 272 -16.65 7.95 6.50
CA TRP A 272 -15.32 8.50 6.79
C TRP A 272 -14.95 9.60 5.78
N SER A 273 -15.15 9.33 4.49
CA SER A 273 -14.92 10.30 3.42
C SER A 273 -15.84 11.53 3.56
N GLU A 274 -17.13 11.30 3.80
CA GLU A 274 -18.11 12.36 4.02
C GLU A 274 -17.80 13.20 5.28
N GLY A 275 -17.30 12.57 6.33
CA GLY A 275 -16.84 13.25 7.54
C GLY A 275 -15.76 14.29 7.25
N PHE A 276 -14.81 13.96 6.39
CA PHE A 276 -13.77 14.91 5.96
C PHE A 276 -14.31 16.02 5.06
N LYS A 277 -15.17 15.66 4.09
CA LYS A 277 -15.78 16.65 3.19
C LYS A 277 -16.59 17.70 3.95
N ARG A 278 -17.39 17.27 4.91
CA ARG A 278 -18.27 18.15 5.71
C ARG A 278 -17.56 18.81 6.87
N GLY A 279 -16.35 18.39 7.23
CA GLY A 279 -15.64 18.87 8.41
C GLY A 279 -16.27 18.43 9.73
N THR A 280 -17.03 17.32 9.73
CA THR A 280 -17.55 16.69 10.95
C THR A 280 -16.52 15.83 11.65
N ILE A 281 -15.41 15.52 10.99
CA ILE A 281 -14.19 14.92 11.56
C ILE A 281 -13.08 15.96 11.43
N ALA A 282 -12.58 16.43 12.57
CA ALA A 282 -11.65 17.56 12.64
C ALA A 282 -10.21 17.18 12.36
N THR A 283 -9.80 15.95 12.71
CA THR A 283 -8.40 15.52 12.60
C THR A 283 -8.28 14.06 12.15
N GLN A 284 -7.11 13.73 11.57
CA GLN A 284 -6.71 12.35 11.31
C GLN A 284 -5.20 12.21 11.54
N MET A 285 -4.81 11.25 12.39
CA MET A 285 -3.42 10.85 12.56
C MET A 285 -3.13 9.59 11.75
N THR A 286 -2.17 9.68 10.84
CA THR A 286 -1.83 8.61 9.90
C THR A 286 -0.50 8.91 9.20
N GLY A 287 -0.15 8.19 8.14
CA GLY A 287 0.99 8.53 7.28
C GLY A 287 0.72 9.74 6.39
N ALA A 288 1.77 10.45 6.01
CA ALA A 288 1.71 11.65 5.16
C ALA A 288 1.00 11.42 3.81
N TRP A 289 0.96 10.17 3.32
CA TRP A 289 0.28 9.77 2.09
C TRP A 289 -1.22 10.14 2.06
N LEU A 290 -1.87 10.27 3.23
CA LEU A 290 -3.29 10.63 3.27
C LEU A 290 -3.55 12.04 2.71
N ALA A 291 -2.59 12.95 2.76
CA ALA A 291 -2.75 14.29 2.19
C ALA A 291 -3.04 14.23 0.68
N GLY A 292 -2.35 13.34 -0.05
CA GLY A 292 -2.63 13.08 -1.45
C GLY A 292 -3.99 12.45 -1.69
N HIS A 293 -4.37 11.47 -0.90
CA HIS A 293 -5.70 10.86 -1.02
C HIS A 293 -6.81 11.89 -0.77
N LEU A 294 -6.68 12.76 0.23
CA LEU A 294 -7.61 13.84 0.47
C LEU A 294 -7.72 14.80 -0.72
N ASN A 295 -6.56 15.18 -1.29
CA ASN A 295 -6.52 16.09 -2.44
C ASN A 295 -7.08 15.47 -3.72
N ASN A 296 -6.73 14.20 -4.01
CA ASN A 296 -6.97 13.60 -5.31
C ASN A 296 -8.39 13.02 -5.46
N TRP A 297 -8.97 12.46 -4.39
CA TRP A 297 -10.26 11.78 -4.52
C TRP A 297 -11.14 11.74 -3.26
N LEU A 298 -10.57 11.72 -2.02
CA LEU A 298 -11.39 11.61 -0.81
C LEU A 298 -12.19 12.89 -0.54
N ALA A 299 -11.54 14.05 -0.57
CA ALA A 299 -12.17 15.31 -0.22
C ALA A 299 -11.58 16.52 -0.99
N PRO A 300 -11.45 16.46 -2.34
CA PRO A 300 -10.77 17.51 -3.12
C PRO A 300 -11.39 18.90 -2.97
N ALA A 301 -12.70 18.98 -2.73
CA ALA A 301 -13.42 20.22 -2.52
C ALA A 301 -13.00 20.96 -1.21
N THR A 302 -12.23 20.31 -0.33
CA THR A 302 -11.74 20.91 0.92
C THR A 302 -10.34 21.51 0.79
N LYS A 303 -9.88 21.73 -0.44
CA LYS A 303 -8.58 22.35 -0.73
C LYS A 303 -8.41 23.65 0.05
N GLY A 304 -7.26 23.81 0.72
CA GLY A 304 -6.94 24.98 1.54
C GLY A 304 -7.48 24.94 2.98
N GLN A 305 -8.39 24.00 3.29
CA GLN A 305 -8.99 23.89 4.63
C GLN A 305 -8.18 23.00 5.58
N TRP A 306 -7.22 22.24 5.05
CA TRP A 306 -6.38 21.33 5.83
C TRP A 306 -5.01 21.91 6.14
N ARG A 307 -4.42 21.43 7.24
CA ARG A 307 -3.00 21.63 7.58
C ARG A 307 -2.43 20.32 8.09
N ALA A 308 -1.12 20.20 8.04
CA ALA A 308 -0.37 19.13 8.63
C ALA A 308 0.46 19.63 9.80
N ALA A 309 0.49 18.87 10.88
CA ALA A 309 1.30 19.12 12.06
C ALA A 309 2.13 17.89 12.43
N LYS A 310 3.11 18.07 13.29
CA LYS A 310 3.78 16.98 13.99
C LYS A 310 2.77 16.23 14.86
N LEU A 311 3.03 14.96 15.11
CA LEU A 311 2.29 14.22 16.13
C LEU A 311 2.48 14.88 17.51
N PRO A 312 1.52 14.74 18.43
CA PRO A 312 1.66 15.24 19.78
C PRO A 312 3.00 14.82 20.42
N GLU A 313 3.58 15.69 21.26
CA GLU A 313 4.88 15.52 21.91
C GLU A 313 6.06 15.41 20.91
N GLY A 314 5.85 15.76 19.64
CA GLY A 314 6.87 15.58 18.60
C GLY A 314 7.20 14.12 18.31
N ALA A 315 6.28 13.20 18.65
CA ALA A 315 6.44 11.76 18.46
C ALA A 315 6.67 11.41 17.00
N GLN A 316 7.44 10.33 16.76
CA GLN A 316 7.69 9.79 15.43
C GLN A 316 6.96 8.44 15.28
N ALA A 317 6.38 8.21 14.11
CA ALA A 317 5.69 6.97 13.81
C ALA A 317 5.89 6.60 12.33
N ALA A 318 6.06 5.31 12.04
CA ALA A 318 5.90 4.76 10.71
C ALA A 318 4.45 4.29 10.55
N TYR A 319 3.73 4.82 9.57
CA TYR A 319 2.33 4.45 9.32
C TYR A 319 2.09 4.20 7.83
N GLY A 320 2.16 2.94 7.42
CA GLY A 320 2.10 2.53 6.02
C GLY A 320 3.47 2.52 5.35
N GLY A 321 3.46 2.21 4.09
CA GLY A 321 4.61 2.04 3.21
C GLY A 321 4.46 0.78 2.38
N THR A 322 5.00 0.81 1.18
CA THR A 322 4.89 -0.26 0.19
C THR A 322 6.25 -0.84 -0.13
N PHE A 323 6.24 -2.14 -0.37
CA PHE A 323 7.42 -2.92 -0.74
C PHE A 323 7.13 -3.71 -2.02
N PHE A 324 8.15 -3.89 -2.86
CA PHE A 324 8.10 -4.85 -3.95
C PHE A 324 8.82 -6.13 -3.56
N ALA A 325 8.20 -7.28 -3.86
CA ALA A 325 8.73 -8.60 -3.56
C ALA A 325 8.57 -9.54 -4.75
N ILE A 326 9.54 -10.45 -4.90
CA ILE A 326 9.56 -11.47 -5.94
C ILE A 326 9.14 -12.80 -5.31
N PRO A 327 8.08 -13.47 -5.78
CA PRO A 327 7.76 -14.82 -5.34
C PRO A 327 8.87 -15.82 -5.66
N ARG A 328 9.24 -16.65 -4.70
CA ARG A 328 10.32 -17.64 -4.89
C ARG A 328 10.03 -18.61 -6.03
N LYS A 329 8.76 -18.95 -6.27
CA LYS A 329 8.32 -19.86 -7.33
C LYS A 329 7.99 -19.18 -8.67
N ALA A 330 8.24 -17.89 -8.81
CA ALA A 330 8.16 -17.23 -10.11
C ALA A 330 9.18 -17.85 -11.10
N PRO A 331 8.91 -17.86 -12.41
CA PRO A 331 9.86 -18.35 -13.40
C PRO A 331 11.21 -17.62 -13.31
N GLU A 332 12.32 -18.35 -13.39
CA GLU A 332 13.66 -17.76 -13.22
C GLU A 332 13.94 -16.60 -14.18
N ALA A 333 13.54 -16.72 -15.46
CA ALA A 333 13.67 -15.66 -16.44
C ALA A 333 12.89 -14.38 -16.02
N ASN A 334 11.71 -14.55 -15.39
CA ASN A 334 10.90 -13.43 -14.94
C ASN A 334 11.42 -12.82 -13.62
N LYS A 335 12.11 -13.59 -12.78
CA LYS A 335 12.71 -13.05 -11.55
C LYS A 335 13.76 -11.99 -11.84
N LEU A 336 14.60 -12.19 -12.86
CA LEU A 336 15.61 -11.20 -13.24
C LEU A 336 14.96 -9.92 -13.80
N LEU A 337 13.94 -10.07 -14.64
CA LEU A 337 13.17 -8.92 -15.13
C LEU A 337 12.44 -8.20 -14.00
N ALA A 338 11.85 -8.94 -13.06
CA ALA A 338 11.22 -8.36 -11.87
C ALA A 338 12.24 -7.59 -11.02
N TRP A 339 13.46 -8.10 -10.88
CA TRP A 339 14.54 -7.41 -10.18
C TRP A 339 14.96 -6.11 -10.87
N GLU A 340 15.13 -6.13 -12.19
CA GLU A 340 15.43 -4.91 -12.96
C GLU A 340 14.31 -3.88 -12.85
N PHE A 341 13.05 -4.33 -12.87
CA PHE A 341 11.89 -3.47 -12.64
C PHE A 341 11.90 -2.86 -11.23
N ILE A 342 12.17 -3.67 -10.20
CA ILE A 342 12.32 -3.18 -8.82
C ILE A 342 13.41 -2.11 -8.75
N GLN A 343 14.58 -2.36 -9.33
CA GLN A 343 15.68 -1.38 -9.34
C GLN A 343 15.26 -0.06 -10.01
N MET A 344 14.57 -0.14 -11.14
CA MET A 344 14.04 1.04 -11.82
C MET A 344 13.07 1.81 -10.93
N MET A 345 12.20 1.14 -10.20
CA MET A 345 11.18 1.78 -9.35
C MET A 345 11.74 2.35 -8.06
N THR A 346 12.74 1.69 -7.47
CA THR A 346 13.18 1.97 -6.09
C THR A 346 14.53 2.66 -5.99
N LEU A 347 15.38 2.60 -7.02
CA LEU A 347 16.72 3.18 -7.04
C LEU A 347 16.85 4.36 -8.01
N ASP A 348 15.87 4.59 -8.85
CA ASP A 348 15.82 5.75 -9.75
C ASP A 348 15.14 6.92 -9.02
N ARG A 349 15.93 7.96 -8.72
CA ARG A 349 15.47 9.17 -8.06
C ARG A 349 14.27 9.81 -8.75
N GLN A 350 14.29 9.87 -10.09
CA GLN A 350 13.21 10.48 -10.86
C GLN A 350 11.92 9.69 -10.74
N ARG A 351 11.99 8.35 -10.72
CA ARG A 351 10.82 7.48 -10.51
C ARG A 351 10.22 7.66 -9.13
N GLN A 352 11.04 7.71 -8.10
CA GLN A 352 10.59 7.96 -6.74
C GLN A 352 9.90 9.33 -6.62
N LEU A 353 10.45 10.36 -7.25
CA LEU A 353 9.85 11.70 -7.25
C LEU A 353 8.58 11.77 -8.09
N LEU A 354 8.48 11.06 -9.22
CA LEU A 354 7.25 10.99 -10.01
C LEU A 354 6.12 10.32 -9.24
N ALA A 355 6.40 9.19 -8.57
CA ALA A 355 5.44 8.53 -7.69
C ALA A 355 4.96 9.46 -6.57
N PHE A 356 5.89 10.20 -5.96
CA PHE A 356 5.56 11.15 -4.91
C PHE A 356 4.70 12.32 -5.43
N LYS A 357 5.07 12.90 -6.56
CA LYS A 357 4.33 14.03 -7.17
C LYS A 357 2.92 13.66 -7.63
N SER A 358 2.72 12.42 -8.08
CA SER A 358 1.43 11.97 -8.63
C SER A 358 0.51 11.33 -7.61
N GLN A 359 1.05 10.55 -6.66
CA GLN A 359 0.27 9.72 -5.74
C GLN A 359 0.61 9.95 -4.26
N ASP A 360 1.44 10.97 -3.93
CA ASP A 360 2.00 11.20 -2.59
C ASP A 360 2.67 9.95 -1.96
N ALA A 361 3.18 9.04 -2.80
CA ALA A 361 4.00 7.92 -2.38
C ALA A 361 5.35 8.45 -1.88
N PHE A 362 5.47 8.66 -0.57
CA PHE A 362 6.63 9.32 0.03
C PHE A 362 7.90 8.49 -0.20
N PRO A 363 8.97 9.05 -0.82
CA PRO A 363 10.12 8.26 -1.26
C PRO A 363 10.82 7.52 -0.12
N ALA A 364 11.09 6.24 -0.32
CA ALA A 364 11.97 5.46 0.55
C ALA A 364 13.46 5.72 0.25
N LEU A 365 13.79 6.22 -0.93
CA LEU A 365 15.14 6.50 -1.40
C LEU A 365 15.66 7.82 -0.81
N LEU A 366 16.77 7.78 -0.08
CA LEU A 366 17.36 8.95 0.58
C LEU A 366 17.73 10.07 -0.41
N ASP A 367 18.30 9.72 -1.56
CA ASP A 367 18.69 10.69 -2.59
C ASP A 367 17.50 11.53 -3.11
N ALA A 368 16.27 10.99 -3.02
CA ALA A 368 15.06 11.70 -3.41
C ALA A 368 14.61 12.72 -2.37
N LEU A 369 14.98 12.55 -1.10
CA LEU A 369 14.53 13.41 -0.01
C LEU A 369 15.16 14.82 -0.04
N ASP A 370 16.25 14.98 -0.77
CA ASP A 370 16.95 16.27 -0.90
C ASP A 370 16.49 17.07 -2.15
N ASP A 371 15.38 16.63 -2.79
CA ASP A 371 14.82 17.33 -3.96
C ASP A 371 14.14 18.64 -3.54
N PRO A 372 14.33 19.75 -4.30
CA PRO A 372 13.67 21.02 -4.04
C PRO A 372 12.12 20.95 -3.99
N PHE A 373 11.53 19.88 -4.53
CA PHE A 373 10.10 19.63 -4.41
C PHE A 373 9.61 19.52 -2.96
N PHE A 374 10.47 19.11 -2.04
CA PHE A 374 10.12 19.04 -0.62
C PHE A 374 9.85 20.41 0.01
N GLU A 375 10.49 21.44 -0.51
CA GLU A 375 10.31 22.84 -0.03
C GLU A 375 9.08 23.52 -0.64
N GLN A 376 8.46 22.92 -1.66
CA GLN A 376 7.35 23.54 -2.36
C GLN A 376 6.07 23.54 -1.48
N PRO A 377 5.32 24.66 -1.49
CA PRO A 377 4.05 24.74 -0.78
C PRO A 377 3.03 23.76 -1.35
N ILE A 378 2.23 23.16 -0.47
CA ILE A 378 1.14 22.25 -0.82
C ILE A 378 -0.16 23.03 -0.83
N ALA A 379 -0.70 23.33 -2.02
CA ALA A 379 -1.91 24.14 -2.16
C ALA A 379 -3.12 23.54 -1.41
N PHE A 380 -3.24 22.19 -1.36
CA PHE A 380 -4.29 21.52 -0.60
C PHE A 380 -4.18 21.80 0.91
N LEU A 381 -2.97 21.95 1.43
CA LEU A 381 -2.70 22.29 2.82
C LEU A 381 -2.57 23.81 3.06
N GLY A 382 -3.22 24.61 2.23
CA GLY A 382 -3.23 26.07 2.36
C GLY A 382 -1.87 26.74 2.14
N GLY A 383 -1.01 26.15 1.33
CA GLY A 383 0.32 26.68 1.03
C GLY A 383 1.41 26.25 2.02
N GLN A 384 1.12 25.34 2.96
CA GLN A 384 2.09 24.86 3.93
C GLN A 384 3.16 23.97 3.27
N PRO A 385 4.47 24.13 3.54
CA PRO A 385 5.53 23.24 3.04
C PRO A 385 5.67 21.99 3.92
N ALA A 386 4.58 21.24 4.09
CA ALA A 386 4.50 20.13 5.05
C ALA A 386 5.49 18.98 4.76
N ARG A 387 5.94 18.83 3.51
CA ARG A 387 6.91 17.79 3.11
C ARG A 387 8.24 17.91 3.86
N VAL A 388 8.65 19.12 4.24
CA VAL A 388 9.87 19.34 5.05
C VAL A 388 9.73 18.64 6.40
N GLY A 389 8.62 18.84 7.08
CA GLY A 389 8.36 18.20 8.38
C GLY A 389 8.27 16.67 8.26
N TRP A 390 7.68 16.15 7.18
CA TRP A 390 7.59 14.71 6.92
C TRP A 390 8.96 14.09 6.60
N ARG A 391 9.81 14.78 5.83
CA ARG A 391 11.20 14.39 5.58
C ARG A 391 11.99 14.28 6.88
N ASP A 392 11.87 15.28 7.74
CA ASP A 392 12.55 15.31 9.03
C ASP A 392 12.03 14.19 9.97
N ALA A 393 10.73 13.87 9.91
CA ALA A 393 10.15 12.74 10.62
C ALA A 393 10.71 11.41 10.10
N ALA A 394 10.72 11.22 8.77
CA ALA A 394 11.20 10.00 8.14
C ALA A 394 12.64 9.63 8.54
N ARG A 395 13.51 10.65 8.66
CA ARG A 395 14.90 10.46 9.07
C ARG A 395 15.08 10.06 10.56
N ARG A 396 14.05 10.25 11.39
CA ARG A 396 14.08 10.00 12.84
C ARG A 396 13.25 8.80 13.29
N ILE A 397 12.48 8.20 12.39
CA ILE A 397 11.72 6.99 12.70
C ILE A 397 12.69 5.86 13.05
N SER A 398 12.45 5.22 14.20
CA SER A 398 13.23 4.06 14.63
C SER A 398 12.91 2.85 13.74
N ALA A 399 13.94 2.03 13.53
CA ALA A 399 13.77 0.76 12.85
C ALA A 399 12.86 -0.17 13.67
N VAL A 400 11.95 -0.84 13.00
CA VAL A 400 10.93 -1.70 13.59
C VAL A 400 11.16 -3.14 13.16
N THR A 401 11.29 -4.04 14.12
CA THR A 401 11.37 -5.47 13.83
C THR A 401 10.00 -5.99 13.39
N VAL A 402 9.92 -6.65 12.24
CA VAL A 402 8.68 -7.27 11.76
C VAL A 402 8.54 -8.71 12.25
N HIS A 403 7.32 -9.13 12.56
CA HIS A 403 7.02 -10.47 13.02
C HIS A 403 5.93 -11.13 12.16
N LYS A 404 6.03 -12.45 11.93
CA LYS A 404 5.06 -13.20 11.09
C LYS A 404 3.61 -13.12 11.60
N GLN A 405 3.42 -12.80 12.85
CA GLN A 405 2.11 -12.71 13.50
C GLN A 405 1.62 -11.27 13.69
N ASP A 406 2.29 -10.25 13.13
CA ASP A 406 1.90 -8.86 13.35
C ASP A 406 0.46 -8.56 12.90
N ALA A 407 0.06 -9.08 11.73
CA ALA A 407 -1.32 -8.92 11.25
C ALA A 407 -2.35 -9.54 12.22
N PHE A 408 -2.09 -10.77 12.69
CA PHE A 408 -2.95 -11.44 13.67
C PHE A 408 -2.94 -10.72 15.02
N ALA A 409 -1.80 -10.20 15.44
CA ALA A 409 -1.70 -9.43 16.69
C ALA A 409 -2.53 -8.14 16.61
N GLY A 410 -2.53 -7.48 15.45
CA GLY A 410 -3.41 -6.33 15.20
C GLY A 410 -4.88 -6.66 15.39
N GLU A 411 -5.37 -7.75 14.79
CA GLU A 411 -6.76 -8.22 14.92
C GLU A 411 -7.14 -8.52 16.38
N VAL A 412 -6.24 -9.16 17.13
CA VAL A 412 -6.44 -9.47 18.54
C VAL A 412 -6.53 -8.19 19.39
N ILE A 413 -5.60 -7.26 19.18
CA ILE A 413 -5.56 -5.98 19.89
C ILE A 413 -6.80 -5.13 19.56
N ASP A 414 -7.24 -5.11 18.31
CA ASP A 414 -8.48 -4.42 17.93
C ASP A 414 -9.69 -5.01 18.60
N THR A 415 -9.78 -6.34 18.63
CA THR A 415 -10.87 -7.06 19.31
C THR A 415 -10.91 -6.76 20.82
N GLU A 416 -9.76 -6.74 21.47
CA GLU A 416 -9.70 -6.44 22.91
C GLU A 416 -9.98 -4.96 23.20
N LEU A 417 -9.51 -4.05 22.34
CA LEU A 417 -9.87 -2.64 22.44
C LEU A 417 -11.38 -2.43 22.28
N ASP A 418 -12.01 -3.09 21.32
CA ASP A 418 -13.47 -3.00 21.12
C ASP A 418 -14.24 -3.43 22.37
N LYS A 419 -13.78 -4.48 23.09
CA LYS A 419 -14.38 -4.88 24.37
C LYS A 419 -14.22 -3.79 25.45
N VAL A 420 -13.08 -3.08 25.47
CA VAL A 420 -12.88 -1.95 26.37
C VAL A 420 -13.83 -0.80 26.03
N LEU A 421 -13.93 -0.46 24.72
CA LEU A 421 -14.72 0.68 24.24
C LEU A 421 -16.23 0.48 24.30
N THR A 422 -16.72 -0.77 24.17
CA THR A 422 -18.14 -1.08 24.02
C THR A 422 -18.74 -1.80 25.21
N ARG A 423 -17.93 -2.57 25.95
CA ARG A 423 -18.40 -3.42 27.08
C ARG A 423 -17.77 -3.04 28.42
N GLY A 424 -16.92 -2.01 28.44
CA GLY A 424 -16.28 -1.55 29.67
C GLY A 424 -15.26 -2.53 30.25
N LYS A 425 -14.71 -3.46 29.45
CA LYS A 425 -13.67 -4.38 29.91
C LYS A 425 -12.49 -3.60 30.48
N ALA A 426 -11.99 -4.03 31.65
CA ALA A 426 -10.81 -3.38 32.24
C ALA A 426 -9.59 -3.51 31.33
N ILE A 427 -8.83 -2.42 31.13
CA ILE A 427 -7.65 -2.39 30.24
C ILE A 427 -6.61 -3.46 30.63
N PRO A 428 -6.23 -3.62 31.91
CA PRO A 428 -5.28 -4.67 32.28
C PRO A 428 -5.76 -6.08 31.89
N ALA A 429 -7.05 -6.37 32.08
CA ALA A 429 -7.62 -7.65 31.69
C ALA A 429 -7.64 -7.86 30.19
N ALA A 430 -7.97 -6.81 29.39
CA ALA A 430 -7.96 -6.88 27.94
C ALA A 430 -6.55 -7.14 27.38
N LEU A 431 -5.55 -6.42 27.87
CA LEU A 431 -4.17 -6.60 27.43
C LEU A 431 -3.57 -7.94 27.91
N ALA A 432 -3.93 -8.43 29.11
CA ALA A 432 -3.52 -9.76 29.58
C ALA A 432 -4.12 -10.89 28.72
N ASP A 433 -5.40 -10.76 28.31
CA ASP A 433 -6.04 -11.73 27.43
C ASP A 433 -5.40 -11.73 26.03
N ALA A 434 -5.12 -10.54 25.48
CA ALA A 434 -4.37 -10.41 24.23
C ALA A 434 -2.99 -11.07 24.35
N GLN A 435 -2.24 -10.76 25.39
CA GLN A 435 -0.90 -11.32 25.62
C GLN A 435 -0.94 -12.86 25.66
N ARG A 436 -1.85 -13.43 26.41
CA ARG A 436 -1.99 -14.89 26.51
C ARG A 436 -2.24 -15.53 25.14
N LEU A 437 -3.18 -14.97 24.37
CA LEU A 437 -3.51 -15.48 23.04
C LEU A 437 -2.34 -15.39 22.08
N LEU A 438 -1.63 -14.25 22.10
CA LEU A 438 -0.47 -14.00 21.24
C LEU A 438 0.73 -14.90 21.62
N GLN A 439 0.97 -15.14 22.90
CA GLN A 439 2.00 -16.07 23.37
C GLN A 439 1.72 -17.50 22.92
N GLN A 440 0.48 -17.98 23.07
CA GLN A 440 0.07 -19.30 22.60
C GLN A 440 0.27 -19.46 21.08
N ARG A 441 -0.02 -18.40 20.31
CA ARG A 441 0.16 -18.40 18.85
C ARG A 441 1.64 -18.34 18.44
N ALA A 442 2.45 -17.56 19.15
CA ALA A 442 3.88 -17.42 18.86
C ALA A 442 4.65 -18.74 19.09
N GLN A 443 4.19 -19.58 20.03
CA GLN A 443 4.78 -20.89 20.35
C GLN A 443 4.42 -21.98 19.32
N ARG A 444 3.34 -21.80 18.55
CA ARG A 444 3.01 -22.75 17.47
C ARG A 444 3.98 -22.53 16.30
N ARG A 445 4.78 -23.58 16.01
CA ARG A 445 5.76 -23.62 14.91
C ARG A 445 5.10 -23.60 13.54
#